data_e08c7155792abaa67f95f2dec573329c
#
_entry.id   e08c7155792abaa67f95f2dec573329c
#
_cell.length_a   1.000
_cell.length_b   1.000
_cell.length_c   1.000
_cell.angle_alpha   90.00
_cell.angle_beta   90.00
_cell.angle_gamma   90.00
#
_symmetry.space_group_name_H-M   'P 1'
#
loop_
_entity.id
_entity.type
_entity.pdbx_description
1 polymer ?
#
loop_
_entity_poly.entity_id
_entity_poly.type
_entity_poly.pdbx_seq_one_letter_code
_entity_poly.pdbx_strand_id
1 'polypeptide(L)'
;MNNHPRIEIMDTTLRDGEQTSGVSFVPHEKLMIARLLLEDLKVDRIEIASARVSEGEAKAVKMICDWAARRGMLSRVEVLGFVDGNMSVDWIYNAGCRVINLLTKGSEKHCTFQLKKTLDQHLADILGVVRYAHGKGMDVNVYLEDWSNGIKDSPDYVFGLVDGLKDCGIKRFMLPDTLGVLNPLQVIEFMRKMKKRYPDLHFDFHAHNDYDLAISNVLAAVLSGVKGLHTTINGLGERAGNAPLASVQAILKDHFHAITNIDESRLNVVSRLVESYSGVTIPANKPIVGDSVFTQVAGVHADGDNKNNLYCNDLLPERFGRIREYALGKKFRKSKYPEKSGEPGT
;
A
#
# COMPACT_ATOMS: atom_id res chain seq x y z
N MET A 1 -17.80 -22.85 9.14
CA MET A 1 -16.47 -22.70 8.53
C MET A 1 -16.09 -21.25 8.67
N ASN A 2 -15.07 -20.93 9.45
CA ASN A 2 -14.58 -19.54 9.56
C ASN A 2 -13.98 -19.16 8.21
N ASN A 3 -14.72 -18.40 7.43
CA ASN A 3 -14.28 -17.96 6.11
C ASN A 3 -13.36 -16.75 6.31
N HIS A 4 -12.05 -16.98 6.50
CA HIS A 4 -11.05 -15.92 6.63
C HIS A 4 -10.99 -15.11 5.33
N PRO A 5 -11.12 -13.77 5.36
CA PRO A 5 -11.10 -12.97 4.15
C PRO A 5 -9.72 -13.03 3.50
N ARG A 6 -9.68 -13.25 2.18
CA ARG A 6 -8.47 -13.04 1.41
C ARG A 6 -8.36 -11.56 1.03
N ILE A 7 -7.25 -10.94 1.38
CA ILE A 7 -6.95 -9.54 1.09
C ILE A 7 -5.71 -9.49 0.20
N GLU A 8 -5.82 -8.82 -0.94
CA GLU A 8 -4.71 -8.53 -1.85
C GLU A 8 -3.98 -7.26 -1.40
N ILE A 9 -2.67 -7.30 -1.40
CA ILE A 9 -1.82 -6.15 -1.09
C ILE A 9 -1.14 -5.68 -2.37
N MET A 10 -1.40 -4.42 -2.74
CA MET A 10 -0.59 -3.69 -3.72
C MET A 10 0.37 -2.76 -2.99
N ASP A 11 1.65 -2.90 -3.25
CA ASP A 11 2.65 -1.95 -2.76
C ASP A 11 2.94 -0.87 -3.80
N THR A 12 2.84 0.39 -3.40
CA THR A 12 3.05 1.57 -4.26
C THR A 12 4.28 2.40 -3.83
N THR A 13 5.23 1.80 -3.11
CA THR A 13 6.48 2.46 -2.68
C THR A 13 7.24 3.09 -3.85
N LEU A 14 7.27 2.41 -5.00
CA LEU A 14 8.01 2.83 -6.19
C LEU A 14 7.29 3.88 -7.03
N ARG A 15 6.03 4.17 -6.74
CA ARG A 15 5.28 5.26 -7.40
C ARG A 15 4.89 6.35 -6.40
N ASP A 16 3.95 6.08 -5.47
CA ASP A 16 3.49 7.06 -4.50
C ASP A 16 4.54 7.31 -3.40
N GLY A 17 5.23 6.26 -2.96
CA GLY A 17 6.33 6.38 -2.01
C GLY A 17 7.45 7.28 -2.51
N GLU A 18 7.72 7.29 -3.81
CA GLU A 18 8.71 8.19 -4.44
C GLU A 18 8.23 9.64 -4.53
N GLN A 19 6.93 9.91 -4.31
CA GLN A 19 6.41 11.27 -4.20
C GLN A 19 6.68 11.92 -2.82
N THR A 20 7.30 11.19 -1.90
CA THR A 20 7.84 11.78 -0.67
C THR A 20 8.89 12.82 -1.01
N SER A 21 8.79 14.01 -0.40
CA SER A 21 9.74 15.10 -0.67
C SER A 21 11.19 14.66 -0.43
N GLY A 22 12.05 14.83 -1.43
CA GLY A 22 13.47 14.48 -1.38
C GLY A 22 13.78 13.01 -1.71
N VAL A 23 12.78 12.16 -1.98
CA VAL A 23 12.99 10.77 -2.41
C VAL A 23 13.07 10.69 -3.94
N SER A 24 14.08 9.97 -4.42
CA SER A 24 14.22 9.64 -5.85
C SER A 24 15.07 8.37 -5.97
N PHE A 25 14.48 7.30 -6.47
CA PHE A 25 15.19 6.03 -6.65
C PHE A 25 15.81 5.94 -8.04
N VAL A 26 17.06 5.54 -8.11
CA VAL A 26 17.67 5.23 -9.41
C VAL A 26 17.15 3.89 -9.96
N PRO A 27 17.22 3.64 -11.29
CA PRO A 27 16.61 2.44 -11.90
C PRO A 27 17.02 1.10 -11.26
N HIS A 28 18.26 0.97 -10.81
CA HIS A 28 18.72 -0.26 -10.13
C HIS A 28 18.14 -0.42 -8.73
N GLU A 29 17.93 0.66 -7.98
CA GLU A 29 17.26 0.64 -6.68
C GLU A 29 15.80 0.26 -6.84
N LYS A 30 15.08 0.84 -7.84
CA LYS A 30 13.71 0.44 -8.17
C LYS A 30 13.62 -1.05 -8.49
N LEU A 31 14.53 -1.58 -9.31
CA LEU A 31 14.56 -3.02 -9.60
C LEU A 31 14.81 -3.85 -8.33
N MET A 32 15.75 -3.44 -7.46
CA MET A 32 16.02 -4.15 -6.22
C MET A 32 14.81 -4.15 -5.29
N ILE A 33 14.18 -2.99 -5.08
CA ILE A 33 12.96 -2.88 -4.27
C ILE A 33 11.84 -3.73 -4.86
N ALA A 34 11.58 -3.68 -6.19
CA ALA A 34 10.57 -4.48 -6.85
C ALA A 34 10.78 -5.99 -6.65
N ARG A 35 12.02 -6.45 -6.69
CA ARG A 35 12.38 -7.85 -6.42
C ARG A 35 12.06 -8.24 -4.98
N LEU A 36 12.48 -7.44 -4.02
CA LEU A 36 12.21 -7.70 -2.60
C LEU A 36 10.71 -7.69 -2.29
N LEU A 37 9.95 -6.79 -2.90
CA LEU A 37 8.50 -6.73 -2.73
C LEU A 37 7.82 -7.99 -3.27
N LEU A 38 8.19 -8.47 -4.47
CA LEU A 38 7.53 -9.58 -5.13
C LEU A 38 8.07 -10.96 -4.74
N GLU A 39 9.39 -11.13 -4.55
CA GLU A 39 10.03 -12.42 -4.25
C GLU A 39 10.13 -12.67 -2.74
N ASP A 40 10.56 -11.67 -1.96
CA ASP A 40 10.83 -11.81 -0.53
C ASP A 40 9.57 -11.56 0.31
N LEU A 41 8.99 -10.36 0.22
CA LEU A 41 7.77 -10.00 0.95
C LEU A 41 6.51 -10.65 0.37
N LYS A 42 6.53 -10.98 -0.93
CA LYS A 42 5.43 -11.64 -1.64
C LYS A 42 4.13 -10.83 -1.66
N VAL A 43 4.24 -9.47 -1.77
CA VAL A 43 3.06 -8.63 -2.03
C VAL A 43 2.36 -9.12 -3.29
N ASP A 44 1.05 -8.98 -3.40
CA ASP A 44 0.30 -9.51 -4.56
C ASP A 44 0.63 -8.72 -5.83
N ARG A 45 0.77 -7.40 -5.74
CA ARG A 45 1.02 -6.49 -6.87
C ARG A 45 1.93 -5.34 -6.45
N ILE A 46 2.60 -4.71 -7.41
CA ILE A 46 3.41 -3.49 -7.21
C ILE A 46 3.07 -2.45 -8.26
N GLU A 47 2.96 -1.19 -7.84
CA GLU A 47 2.86 -0.04 -8.74
C GLU A 47 4.22 0.68 -8.76
N ILE A 48 4.86 0.72 -9.94
CA ILE A 48 6.30 0.98 -10.03
C ILE A 48 6.68 2.36 -10.57
N ALA A 49 5.75 3.07 -11.20
CA ALA A 49 6.03 4.37 -11.82
C ALA A 49 4.74 5.08 -12.23
N SER A 50 4.87 6.38 -12.56
CA SER A 50 3.90 7.12 -13.38
C SER A 50 4.40 7.22 -14.81
N ALA A 51 3.51 7.09 -15.79
CA ALA A 51 3.85 7.15 -17.19
C ALA A 51 4.37 8.55 -17.58
N ARG A 52 5.32 8.59 -18.52
CA ARG A 52 5.80 9.81 -19.19
C ARG A 52 6.51 10.84 -18.29
N VAL A 53 7.00 10.44 -17.12
CA VAL A 53 7.70 11.37 -16.21
C VAL A 53 9.11 11.67 -16.70
N SER A 54 9.92 10.65 -17.03
CA SER A 54 11.30 10.82 -17.48
C SER A 54 11.83 9.61 -18.24
N GLU A 55 12.99 9.78 -18.89
CA GLU A 55 13.72 8.64 -19.51
C GLU A 55 14.24 7.66 -18.45
N GLY A 56 14.61 8.15 -17.27
CA GLY A 56 15.02 7.32 -16.14
C GLY A 56 13.90 6.40 -15.68
N GLU A 57 12.66 6.92 -15.61
CA GLU A 57 11.46 6.12 -15.31
C GLU A 57 11.21 5.06 -16.38
N ALA A 58 11.29 5.42 -17.67
CA ALA A 58 11.13 4.45 -18.75
C ALA A 58 12.14 3.30 -18.66
N LYS A 59 13.40 3.61 -18.33
CA LYS A 59 14.45 2.63 -18.12
C LYS A 59 14.15 1.73 -16.91
N ALA A 60 13.73 2.31 -15.79
CA ALA A 60 13.38 1.55 -14.59
C ALA A 60 12.21 0.59 -14.86
N VAL A 61 11.11 1.09 -15.46
CA VAL A 61 9.96 0.27 -15.85
C VAL A 61 10.38 -0.88 -16.76
N LYS A 62 11.17 -0.59 -17.79
CA LYS A 62 11.66 -1.64 -18.70
C LYS A 62 12.49 -2.69 -17.95
N MET A 63 13.41 -2.31 -17.10
CA MET A 63 14.24 -3.25 -16.34
C MET A 63 13.40 -4.15 -15.44
N ILE A 64 12.40 -3.58 -14.74
CA ILE A 64 11.50 -4.33 -13.84
C ILE A 64 10.61 -5.26 -14.66
N CYS A 65 10.01 -4.79 -15.76
CA CYS A 65 9.16 -5.61 -16.62
C CYS A 65 9.92 -6.77 -17.28
N ASP A 66 11.13 -6.51 -17.79
CA ASP A 66 11.99 -7.56 -18.36
C ASP A 66 12.35 -8.64 -17.32
N TRP A 67 12.65 -8.22 -16.09
CA TRP A 67 12.89 -9.14 -14.99
C TRP A 67 11.63 -9.91 -14.60
N ALA A 68 10.50 -9.23 -14.40
CA ALA A 68 9.23 -9.84 -13.99
C ALA A 68 8.72 -10.83 -15.04
N ALA A 69 8.89 -10.54 -16.34
CA ALA A 69 8.52 -11.44 -17.42
C ALA A 69 9.30 -12.76 -17.35
N ARG A 70 10.61 -12.70 -17.11
CA ARG A 70 11.44 -13.92 -16.94
C ARG A 70 11.05 -14.76 -15.72
N ARG A 71 10.39 -14.15 -14.74
CA ARG A 71 9.91 -14.80 -13.50
C ARG A 71 8.44 -15.21 -13.55
N GLY A 72 7.72 -14.93 -14.66
CA GLY A 72 6.28 -15.18 -14.75
C GLY A 72 5.45 -14.27 -13.86
N MET A 73 5.97 -13.09 -13.47
CA MET A 73 5.33 -12.13 -12.54
C MET A 73 4.85 -10.84 -13.23
N LEU A 74 4.90 -10.75 -14.56
CA LEU A 74 4.62 -9.50 -15.27
C LEU A 74 3.22 -8.95 -15.00
N SER A 75 2.21 -9.81 -14.80
CA SER A 75 0.85 -9.43 -14.47
C SER A 75 0.68 -8.83 -13.06
N ARG A 76 1.73 -8.86 -12.25
CA ARG A 76 1.77 -8.27 -10.90
C ARG A 76 2.47 -6.90 -10.87
N VAL A 77 2.97 -6.45 -12.03
CA VAL A 77 3.65 -5.16 -12.19
C VAL A 77 2.72 -4.20 -12.90
N GLU A 78 2.42 -3.09 -12.25
CA GLU A 78 1.44 -2.10 -12.69
C GLU A 78 2.10 -0.71 -12.83
N VAL A 79 1.60 0.11 -13.74
CA VAL A 79 2.10 1.47 -13.97
C VAL A 79 0.92 2.43 -14.02
N LEU A 80 1.02 3.56 -13.32
CA LEU A 80 0.04 4.64 -13.36
C LEU A 80 0.09 5.32 -14.73
N GLY A 81 -1.06 5.43 -15.37
CA GLY A 81 -1.22 6.16 -16.64
C GLY A 81 -2.35 7.18 -16.56
N PHE A 82 -2.40 8.05 -17.55
CA PHE A 82 -3.34 9.16 -17.60
C PHE A 82 -4.37 9.01 -18.72
N VAL A 83 -5.49 9.72 -18.60
CA VAL A 83 -6.51 9.85 -19.65
C VAL A 83 -6.02 10.90 -20.65
N ASP A 84 -5.04 10.54 -21.48
CA ASP A 84 -4.32 11.42 -22.40
C ASP A 84 -4.33 10.91 -23.85
N GLY A 85 -5.41 10.26 -24.24
CA GLY A 85 -5.54 9.54 -25.51
C GLY A 85 -4.76 8.22 -25.45
N ASN A 86 -3.80 8.06 -26.36
CA ASN A 86 -3.03 6.81 -26.45
C ASN A 86 -1.64 6.91 -25.80
N MET A 87 -1.22 8.10 -25.38
CA MET A 87 0.17 8.38 -25.05
C MET A 87 0.68 7.59 -23.84
N SER A 88 -0.08 7.55 -22.75
CA SER A 88 0.30 6.76 -21.57
C SER A 88 0.26 5.27 -21.86
N VAL A 89 -0.76 4.79 -22.58
CA VAL A 89 -0.88 3.37 -22.97
C VAL A 89 0.32 2.94 -23.82
N ASP A 90 0.68 3.73 -24.82
CA ASP A 90 1.83 3.42 -25.71
C ASP A 90 3.14 3.43 -24.94
N TRP A 91 3.35 4.41 -24.06
CA TRP A 91 4.53 4.49 -23.22
C TRP A 91 4.68 3.25 -22.33
N ILE A 92 3.59 2.87 -21.61
CA ILE A 92 3.56 1.72 -20.69
C ILE A 92 3.79 0.42 -21.48
N TYR A 93 3.09 0.24 -22.61
CA TYR A 93 3.21 -0.95 -23.44
C TYR A 93 4.62 -1.11 -24.00
N ASN A 94 5.23 -0.03 -24.51
CA ASN A 94 6.57 -0.03 -25.09
C ASN A 94 7.66 -0.25 -24.02
N ALA A 95 7.42 0.17 -22.77
CA ALA A 95 8.29 -0.15 -21.64
C ALA A 95 8.17 -1.61 -21.17
N GLY A 96 7.25 -2.39 -21.75
CA GLY A 96 7.10 -3.83 -21.49
C GLY A 96 6.00 -4.18 -20.48
N CYS A 97 5.37 -3.21 -19.80
CA CYS A 97 4.28 -3.47 -18.86
C CYS A 97 2.99 -3.86 -19.60
N ARG A 98 2.12 -4.61 -18.89
CA ARG A 98 0.84 -5.10 -19.44
C ARG A 98 -0.36 -4.75 -18.57
N VAL A 99 -0.16 -4.00 -17.49
CA VAL A 99 -1.23 -3.52 -16.60
C VAL A 99 -1.11 -2.01 -16.44
N ILE A 100 -2.17 -1.29 -16.76
CA ILE A 100 -2.27 0.14 -16.54
C ILE A 100 -3.22 0.44 -15.39
N ASN A 101 -2.80 1.27 -14.44
CA ASN A 101 -3.65 1.91 -13.44
C ASN A 101 -4.03 3.29 -13.98
N LEU A 102 -5.21 3.39 -14.57
CA LEU A 102 -5.66 4.61 -15.25
C LEU A 102 -6.18 5.62 -14.22
N LEU A 103 -5.51 6.77 -14.10
CA LEU A 103 -5.90 7.84 -13.21
C LEU A 103 -7.07 8.63 -13.82
N THR A 104 -8.24 8.53 -13.21
CA THR A 104 -9.44 9.29 -13.55
C THR A 104 -9.83 10.23 -12.42
N LYS A 105 -10.79 11.14 -12.64
CA LYS A 105 -11.28 12.02 -11.58
C LYS A 105 -12.50 11.43 -10.90
N GLY A 106 -12.37 11.13 -9.62
CA GLY A 106 -13.40 10.52 -8.78
C GLY A 106 -14.34 11.54 -8.10
N SER A 107 -14.14 12.85 -8.31
CA SER A 107 -15.04 13.90 -7.84
C SER A 107 -15.46 14.84 -8.96
N GLU A 108 -16.71 15.32 -8.92
CA GLU A 108 -17.24 16.30 -9.87
C GLU A 108 -16.40 17.58 -9.85
N LYS A 109 -15.94 17.99 -8.67
CA LYS A 109 -15.09 19.17 -8.48
C LYS A 109 -13.81 19.07 -9.32
N HIS A 110 -13.09 17.96 -9.25
CA HIS A 110 -11.85 17.77 -10.03
C HIS A 110 -12.16 17.64 -11.54
N CYS A 111 -13.24 16.97 -11.91
CA CYS A 111 -13.66 16.89 -13.32
C CYS A 111 -13.96 18.27 -13.90
N THR A 112 -14.76 19.06 -13.19
CA THR A 112 -15.22 20.37 -13.67
C THR A 112 -14.11 21.43 -13.65
N PHE A 113 -13.37 21.54 -12.55
CA PHE A 113 -12.43 22.65 -12.39
C PHE A 113 -11.03 22.36 -12.94
N GLN A 114 -10.57 21.09 -12.83
CA GLN A 114 -9.24 20.72 -13.31
C GLN A 114 -9.27 20.29 -14.79
N LEU A 115 -10.21 19.41 -15.17
CA LEU A 115 -10.32 18.94 -16.55
C LEU A 115 -11.18 19.85 -17.44
N LYS A 116 -12.04 20.68 -16.85
CA LYS A 116 -13.04 21.51 -17.55
C LYS A 116 -13.98 20.66 -18.42
N LYS A 117 -14.42 19.52 -17.88
CA LYS A 117 -15.27 18.54 -18.56
C LYS A 117 -16.53 18.22 -17.77
N THR A 118 -17.56 17.76 -18.48
CA THR A 118 -18.71 17.09 -17.88
C THR A 118 -18.38 15.62 -17.60
N LEU A 119 -19.23 14.93 -16.83
CA LEU A 119 -19.12 13.50 -16.60
C LEU A 119 -19.10 12.72 -17.92
N ASP A 120 -20.03 13.02 -18.85
CA ASP A 120 -20.14 12.32 -20.13
C ASP A 120 -18.89 12.48 -20.99
N GLN A 121 -18.31 13.69 -21.02
CA GLN A 121 -17.07 13.95 -21.74
C GLN A 121 -15.90 13.18 -21.11
N HIS A 122 -15.80 13.16 -19.78
CA HIS A 122 -14.77 12.41 -19.09
C HIS A 122 -14.92 10.91 -19.29
N LEU A 123 -16.13 10.37 -19.20
CA LEU A 123 -16.43 8.98 -19.51
C LEU A 123 -16.05 8.59 -20.94
N ALA A 124 -16.38 9.42 -21.92
CA ALA A 124 -16.02 9.17 -23.32
C ALA A 124 -14.52 9.04 -23.52
N ASP A 125 -13.73 9.92 -22.86
CA ASP A 125 -12.27 9.88 -22.90
C ASP A 125 -11.73 8.61 -22.24
N ILE A 126 -12.21 8.27 -21.03
CA ILE A 126 -11.80 7.06 -20.30
C ILE A 126 -12.08 5.81 -21.14
N LEU A 127 -13.28 5.70 -21.68
CA LEU A 127 -13.70 4.58 -22.52
C LEU A 127 -12.83 4.45 -23.79
N GLY A 128 -12.38 5.58 -24.36
CA GLY A 128 -11.43 5.60 -25.45
C GLY A 128 -10.11 4.94 -25.09
N VAL A 129 -9.53 5.36 -23.95
CA VAL A 129 -8.26 4.82 -23.43
C VAL A 129 -8.39 3.33 -23.06
N VAL A 130 -9.49 2.95 -22.36
CA VAL A 130 -9.74 1.56 -21.97
C VAL A 130 -9.81 0.64 -23.18
N ARG A 131 -10.61 1.02 -24.20
CA ARG A 131 -10.68 0.23 -25.45
C ARG A 131 -9.33 0.09 -26.14
N TYR A 132 -8.56 1.18 -26.19
CA TYR A 132 -7.24 1.14 -26.80
C TYR A 132 -6.25 0.24 -26.04
N ALA A 133 -6.24 0.31 -24.71
CA ALA A 133 -5.41 -0.56 -23.87
C ALA A 133 -5.79 -2.05 -24.04
N HIS A 134 -7.09 -2.36 -24.01
CA HIS A 134 -7.58 -3.72 -24.28
C HIS A 134 -7.22 -4.22 -25.69
N GLY A 135 -7.29 -3.34 -26.70
CA GLY A 135 -6.85 -3.66 -28.06
C GLY A 135 -5.37 -4.02 -28.18
N LYS A 136 -4.55 -3.59 -27.22
CA LYS A 136 -3.13 -3.99 -27.07
C LYS A 136 -2.94 -5.21 -26.15
N GLY A 137 -4.00 -5.82 -25.64
CA GLY A 137 -3.92 -6.94 -24.70
C GLY A 137 -3.44 -6.54 -23.30
N MET A 138 -3.66 -5.29 -22.89
CA MET A 138 -3.35 -4.81 -21.54
C MET A 138 -4.56 -4.94 -20.62
N ASP A 139 -4.32 -5.29 -19.36
CA ASP A 139 -5.30 -5.17 -18.28
C ASP A 139 -5.40 -3.72 -17.80
N VAL A 140 -6.62 -3.32 -17.43
CA VAL A 140 -6.91 -1.95 -16.97
C VAL A 140 -7.51 -1.98 -15.57
N ASN A 141 -6.91 -1.24 -14.65
CA ASN A 141 -7.48 -0.82 -13.39
C ASN A 141 -7.78 0.68 -13.46
N VAL A 142 -8.70 1.18 -12.62
CA VAL A 142 -9.08 2.60 -12.64
C VAL A 142 -9.01 3.18 -11.25
N TYR A 143 -8.19 4.24 -11.07
CA TYR A 143 -8.24 5.10 -9.90
C TYR A 143 -9.35 6.15 -10.07
N LEU A 144 -10.17 6.30 -9.04
CA LEU A 144 -11.10 7.41 -8.89
C LEU A 144 -10.44 8.49 -8.01
N GLU A 145 -9.47 9.25 -8.54
CA GLU A 145 -8.76 10.28 -7.77
C GLU A 145 -9.73 11.24 -7.09
N ASP A 146 -9.49 11.56 -5.81
CA ASP A 146 -10.37 12.35 -4.95
C ASP A 146 -11.74 11.70 -4.68
N TRP A 147 -11.80 10.34 -4.72
CA TRP A 147 -13.03 9.60 -4.45
C TRP A 147 -13.64 9.95 -3.10
N SER A 148 -12.86 10.17 -2.06
CA SER A 148 -13.32 10.49 -0.71
C SER A 148 -14.18 11.76 -0.68
N ASN A 149 -13.76 12.84 -1.34
CA ASN A 149 -14.57 14.04 -1.50
C ASN A 149 -15.71 13.81 -2.50
N GLY A 150 -15.47 13.07 -3.58
CA GLY A 150 -16.49 12.74 -4.57
C GLY A 150 -17.68 12.04 -3.97
N ILE A 151 -17.49 10.95 -3.23
CA ILE A 151 -18.60 10.17 -2.63
C ILE A 151 -19.33 10.95 -1.53
N LYS A 152 -18.64 11.88 -0.88
CA LYS A 152 -19.21 12.76 0.16
C LYS A 152 -20.05 13.89 -0.44
N ASP A 153 -19.49 14.60 -1.43
CA ASP A 153 -20.02 15.89 -1.89
C ASP A 153 -20.76 15.78 -3.25
N SER A 154 -20.45 14.77 -4.06
CA SER A 154 -21.04 14.52 -5.39
C SER A 154 -21.24 13.02 -5.67
N PRO A 155 -22.02 12.29 -4.83
CA PRO A 155 -22.20 10.84 -4.95
C PRO A 155 -22.77 10.42 -6.31
N ASP A 156 -23.66 11.20 -6.90
CA ASP A 156 -24.25 10.90 -8.21
C ASP A 156 -23.19 10.91 -9.32
N TYR A 157 -22.19 11.79 -9.24
CA TYR A 157 -21.05 11.79 -10.14
C TYR A 157 -20.23 10.50 -10.01
N VAL A 158 -19.90 10.08 -8.77
CA VAL A 158 -19.16 8.84 -8.50
C VAL A 158 -19.91 7.63 -9.05
N PHE A 159 -21.22 7.55 -8.76
CA PHE A 159 -22.03 6.44 -9.23
C PHE A 159 -22.18 6.46 -10.77
N GLY A 160 -22.40 7.62 -11.37
CA GLY A 160 -22.45 7.76 -12.82
C GLY A 160 -21.15 7.32 -13.51
N LEU A 161 -20.00 7.67 -12.93
CA LEU A 161 -18.70 7.25 -13.42
C LEU A 161 -18.53 5.73 -13.35
N VAL A 162 -18.86 5.10 -12.22
CA VAL A 162 -18.74 3.64 -12.04
C VAL A 162 -19.76 2.91 -12.92
N ASP A 163 -21.01 3.41 -13.02
CA ASP A 163 -22.05 2.82 -13.88
C ASP A 163 -21.62 2.81 -15.36
N GLY A 164 -20.93 3.88 -15.82
CA GLY A 164 -20.42 3.97 -17.19
C GLY A 164 -19.23 3.06 -17.46
N LEU A 165 -18.53 2.57 -16.41
CA LEU A 165 -17.28 1.82 -16.54
C LEU A 165 -17.37 0.35 -16.11
N LYS A 166 -18.38 -0.05 -15.31
CA LYS A 166 -18.44 -1.38 -14.67
C LYS A 166 -18.44 -2.56 -15.63
N ASP A 167 -18.96 -2.38 -16.84
CA ASP A 167 -19.10 -3.43 -17.85
C ASP A 167 -17.99 -3.38 -18.92
N CYS A 168 -16.94 -2.57 -18.70
CA CYS A 168 -15.88 -2.32 -19.68
C CYS A 168 -14.62 -3.20 -19.50
N GLY A 169 -14.71 -4.27 -18.73
CA GLY A 169 -13.58 -5.20 -18.51
C GLY A 169 -12.51 -4.66 -17.56
N ILE A 170 -12.82 -3.64 -16.77
CA ILE A 170 -11.94 -3.11 -15.74
C ILE A 170 -11.81 -4.14 -14.62
N LYS A 171 -10.57 -4.44 -14.24
CA LYS A 171 -10.27 -5.48 -13.24
C LYS A 171 -10.52 -4.97 -11.81
N ARG A 172 -10.15 -3.72 -11.51
CA ARG A 172 -10.25 -3.13 -10.18
C ARG A 172 -10.65 -1.67 -10.25
N PHE A 173 -11.50 -1.26 -9.32
CA PHE A 173 -11.81 0.14 -9.05
C PHE A 173 -11.08 0.54 -7.76
N MET A 174 -10.12 1.44 -7.87
CA MET A 174 -9.27 1.89 -6.80
C MET A 174 -9.84 3.18 -6.21
N LEU A 175 -10.16 3.15 -4.92
CA LEU A 175 -10.88 4.20 -4.20
C LEU A 175 -9.92 4.93 -3.25
N PRO A 176 -9.26 6.02 -3.69
CA PRO A 176 -8.31 6.72 -2.85
C PRO A 176 -8.97 7.75 -1.95
N ASP A 177 -8.56 7.76 -0.68
CA ASP A 177 -8.64 8.92 0.19
C ASP A 177 -7.43 9.81 -0.07
N THR A 178 -7.47 10.50 -1.21
CA THR A 178 -6.35 11.24 -1.81
C THR A 178 -5.78 12.31 -0.89
N LEU A 179 -6.61 12.95 -0.07
CA LEU A 179 -6.20 13.99 0.86
C LEU A 179 -6.23 13.53 2.33
N GLY A 180 -6.43 12.23 2.56
CA GLY A 180 -6.46 11.65 3.91
C GLY A 180 -7.55 12.27 4.80
N VAL A 181 -8.72 12.63 4.24
CA VAL A 181 -9.76 13.40 4.93
C VAL A 181 -10.81 12.57 5.64
N LEU A 182 -10.86 11.27 5.38
CA LEU A 182 -11.86 10.39 5.95
C LEU A 182 -11.50 9.96 7.39
N ASN A 183 -12.53 9.78 8.19
CA ASN A 183 -12.43 9.02 9.44
C ASN A 183 -13.00 7.60 9.25
N PRO A 184 -12.74 6.66 10.18
CA PRO A 184 -13.18 5.26 10.03
C PRO A 184 -14.68 5.07 9.85
N LEU A 185 -15.51 5.90 10.48
CA LEU A 185 -16.98 5.80 10.35
C LEU A 185 -17.42 6.18 8.94
N GLN A 186 -16.84 7.22 8.36
CA GLN A 186 -17.08 7.63 6.98
C GLN A 186 -16.61 6.57 5.98
N VAL A 187 -15.44 5.95 6.22
CA VAL A 187 -14.98 4.83 5.39
C VAL A 187 -15.99 3.69 5.40
N ILE A 188 -16.49 3.28 6.58
CA ILE A 188 -17.52 2.24 6.69
C ILE A 188 -18.77 2.63 5.91
N GLU A 189 -19.26 3.85 6.09
CA GLU A 189 -20.45 4.34 5.40
C GLU A 189 -20.31 4.31 3.89
N PHE A 190 -19.22 4.92 3.37
CA PHE A 190 -19.04 5.10 1.94
C PHE A 190 -18.69 3.80 1.22
N MET A 191 -17.85 2.95 1.82
CA MET A 191 -17.53 1.64 1.27
C MET A 191 -18.77 0.73 1.23
N ARG A 192 -19.62 0.77 2.25
CA ARG A 192 -20.88 0.02 2.24
C ARG A 192 -21.84 0.51 1.16
N LYS A 193 -21.91 1.83 0.90
CA LYS A 193 -22.67 2.37 -0.24
C LYS A 193 -22.17 1.81 -1.57
N MET A 194 -20.84 1.80 -1.79
CA MET A 194 -20.22 1.22 -2.99
C MET A 194 -20.52 -0.27 -3.11
N LYS A 195 -20.24 -1.06 -2.06
CA LYS A 195 -20.46 -2.52 -2.07
C LYS A 195 -21.92 -2.91 -2.22
N LYS A 196 -22.86 -2.15 -1.64
CA LYS A 196 -24.30 -2.40 -1.81
C LYS A 196 -24.76 -2.18 -3.24
N ARG A 197 -24.24 -1.13 -3.92
CA ARG A 197 -24.60 -0.81 -5.30
C ARG A 197 -23.90 -1.72 -6.31
N TYR A 198 -22.65 -2.13 -6.01
CA TYR A 198 -21.78 -2.88 -6.89
C TYR A 198 -21.18 -4.12 -6.17
N PRO A 199 -22.00 -5.12 -5.82
CA PRO A 199 -21.55 -6.27 -5.02
C PRO A 199 -20.46 -7.10 -5.69
N ASP A 200 -20.47 -7.16 -7.02
CA ASP A 200 -19.57 -8.00 -7.82
C ASP A 200 -18.26 -7.30 -8.21
N LEU A 201 -18.19 -5.97 -8.08
CA LEU A 201 -16.98 -5.24 -8.41
C LEU A 201 -15.88 -5.44 -7.36
N HIS A 202 -14.64 -5.51 -7.84
CA HIS A 202 -13.47 -5.51 -7.01
C HIS A 202 -13.06 -4.07 -6.68
N PHE A 203 -13.07 -3.74 -5.39
CA PHE A 203 -12.63 -2.46 -4.88
C PHE A 203 -11.31 -2.60 -4.12
N ASP A 204 -10.34 -1.73 -4.44
CA ASP A 204 -9.15 -1.48 -3.65
C ASP A 204 -9.33 -0.16 -2.87
N PHE A 205 -8.75 -0.08 -1.68
CA PHE A 205 -8.70 1.14 -0.89
C PHE A 205 -7.26 1.64 -0.74
N HIS A 206 -7.08 2.94 -1.00
CA HIS A 206 -5.81 3.63 -0.86
C HIS A 206 -5.96 4.79 0.13
N ALA A 207 -5.19 4.77 1.22
CA ALA A 207 -5.33 5.73 2.31
C ALA A 207 -4.06 6.56 2.51
N HIS A 208 -4.16 7.89 2.30
CA HIS A 208 -3.17 8.84 2.80
C HIS A 208 -3.32 9.08 4.30
N ASN A 209 -2.25 9.56 4.94
CA ASN A 209 -2.11 9.59 6.40
C ASN A 209 -2.14 11.00 7.02
N ASP A 210 -2.77 11.97 6.37
CA ASP A 210 -2.73 13.37 6.74
C ASP A 210 -3.24 13.66 8.16
N TYR A 211 -4.23 12.91 8.64
CA TYR A 211 -4.74 12.97 10.02
C TYR A 211 -4.24 11.83 10.92
N ASP A 212 -3.21 11.09 10.48
CA ASP A 212 -2.71 9.88 11.17
C ASP A 212 -3.78 8.78 11.32
N LEU A 213 -4.75 8.74 10.39
CA LEU A 213 -5.87 7.80 10.40
C LEU A 213 -5.77 6.70 9.34
N ALA A 214 -4.71 6.66 8.53
CA ALA A 214 -4.60 5.70 7.42
C ALA A 214 -4.81 4.25 7.87
N ILE A 215 -4.20 3.84 8.99
CA ILE A 215 -4.33 2.47 9.52
C ILE A 215 -5.76 2.17 9.98
N SER A 216 -6.38 3.08 10.73
CA SER A 216 -7.77 2.90 11.19
C SER A 216 -8.76 2.92 10.02
N ASN A 217 -8.48 3.70 8.98
CA ASN A 217 -9.27 3.73 7.74
C ASN A 217 -9.13 2.44 6.93
N VAL A 218 -7.92 1.86 6.86
CA VAL A 218 -7.70 0.53 6.27
C VAL A 218 -8.50 -0.54 7.00
N LEU A 219 -8.46 -0.56 8.34
CA LEU A 219 -9.27 -1.47 9.17
C LEU A 219 -10.77 -1.33 8.86
N ALA A 220 -11.26 -0.10 8.78
CA ALA A 220 -12.66 0.20 8.43
C ALA A 220 -13.04 -0.27 7.02
N ALA A 221 -12.13 -0.14 6.04
CA ALA A 221 -12.32 -0.61 4.68
C ALA A 221 -12.44 -2.15 4.61
N VAL A 222 -11.59 -2.87 5.33
CA VAL A 222 -11.64 -4.35 5.42
C VAL A 222 -12.94 -4.81 6.07
N LEU A 223 -13.37 -4.18 7.17
CA LEU A 223 -14.68 -4.43 7.82
C LEU A 223 -15.86 -4.21 6.87
N SER A 224 -15.67 -3.38 5.85
CA SER A 224 -16.70 -3.06 4.84
C SER A 224 -16.62 -3.95 3.60
N GLY A 225 -15.73 -4.96 3.57
CA GLY A 225 -15.63 -5.95 2.51
C GLY A 225 -14.77 -5.54 1.31
N VAL A 226 -13.84 -4.61 1.49
CA VAL A 226 -12.78 -4.32 0.51
C VAL A 226 -11.86 -5.53 0.37
N LYS A 227 -11.42 -5.81 -0.87
CA LYS A 227 -10.60 -6.98 -1.19
C LYS A 227 -9.14 -6.65 -1.48
N GLY A 228 -8.83 -5.41 -1.83
CA GLY A 228 -7.49 -4.93 -2.11
C GLY A 228 -7.12 -3.71 -1.26
N LEU A 229 -5.87 -3.64 -0.83
CA LEU A 229 -5.32 -2.53 -0.06
C LEU A 229 -4.02 -2.04 -0.68
N HIS A 230 -3.87 -0.72 -0.74
CA HIS A 230 -2.62 -0.10 -1.16
C HIS A 230 -1.80 0.29 0.07
N THR A 231 -0.51 -0.02 0.01
CA THR A 231 0.44 0.25 1.10
C THR A 231 1.75 0.77 0.53
N THR A 232 2.57 1.33 1.40
CA THR A 232 3.98 1.62 1.10
C THR A 232 4.88 1.10 2.20
N ILE A 233 6.11 0.76 1.85
CA ILE A 233 7.15 0.48 2.85
C ILE A 233 7.39 1.74 3.67
N ASN A 234 7.44 1.57 4.99
CA ASN A 234 7.64 2.63 5.99
C ASN A 234 6.57 3.74 5.98
N GLY A 235 5.52 3.60 5.18
CA GLY A 235 4.49 4.61 5.02
C GLY A 235 4.92 5.80 4.17
N LEU A 236 5.90 5.62 3.28
CA LEU A 236 6.32 6.67 2.33
C LEU A 236 5.14 7.13 1.47
N GLY A 237 5.18 8.37 1.01
CA GLY A 237 4.16 8.98 0.14
C GLY A 237 4.12 10.49 0.28
N GLU A 238 3.27 11.09 -0.53
CA GLU A 238 3.07 12.53 -0.50
C GLU A 238 2.63 13.03 0.88
N ARG A 239 3.05 14.23 1.29
CA ARG A 239 2.69 14.92 2.54
C ARG A 239 3.01 14.08 3.79
N ALA A 240 2.00 13.49 4.45
CA ALA A 240 2.16 12.65 5.64
C ALA A 240 2.32 11.14 5.31
N GLY A 241 2.37 10.80 4.02
CA GLY A 241 2.57 9.44 3.54
C GLY A 241 1.29 8.62 3.43
N ASN A 242 1.46 7.31 3.36
CA ASN A 242 0.44 6.29 3.13
C ASN A 242 0.33 5.31 4.30
N ALA A 243 -0.61 4.38 4.20
CA ALA A 243 -0.72 3.25 5.11
C ALA A 243 0.55 2.37 5.06
N PRO A 244 1.32 2.22 6.15
CA PRO A 244 2.55 1.43 6.15
C PRO A 244 2.27 -0.07 6.12
N LEU A 245 2.91 -0.79 5.19
CA LEU A 245 2.71 -2.23 4.96
C LEU A 245 2.85 -3.07 6.24
N ALA A 246 3.87 -2.81 7.05
CA ALA A 246 4.12 -3.58 8.27
C ALA A 246 2.93 -3.55 9.25
N SER A 247 2.39 -2.35 9.50
CA SER A 247 1.23 -2.18 10.40
C SER A 247 -0.05 -2.76 9.80
N VAL A 248 -0.27 -2.56 8.48
CA VAL A 248 -1.42 -3.15 7.77
C VAL A 248 -1.39 -4.67 7.86
N GLN A 249 -0.25 -5.30 7.58
CA GLN A 249 -0.10 -6.75 7.62
C GLN A 249 -0.35 -7.32 9.02
N ALA A 250 0.19 -6.69 10.07
CA ALA A 250 -0.04 -7.14 11.45
C ALA A 250 -1.53 -7.10 11.81
N ILE A 251 -2.22 -5.98 11.50
CA ILE A 251 -3.67 -5.84 11.75
C ILE A 251 -4.48 -6.90 10.97
N LEU A 252 -4.16 -7.12 9.70
CA LEU A 252 -4.86 -8.12 8.88
C LEU A 252 -4.75 -9.52 9.50
N LYS A 253 -3.58 -9.88 9.97
CA LYS A 253 -3.34 -11.18 10.58
C LYS A 253 -3.96 -11.31 11.96
N ASP A 254 -3.74 -10.34 12.84
CA ASP A 254 -4.05 -10.46 14.27
C ASP A 254 -5.53 -10.16 14.55
N HIS A 255 -6.16 -9.22 13.83
CA HIS A 255 -7.54 -8.80 14.08
C HIS A 255 -8.56 -9.37 13.10
N PHE A 256 -8.15 -9.74 11.88
CA PHE A 256 -9.05 -10.29 10.87
C PHE A 256 -8.78 -11.76 10.55
N HIS A 257 -7.65 -12.30 11.02
CA HIS A 257 -7.16 -13.61 10.57
C HIS A 257 -7.16 -13.73 9.04
N ALA A 258 -6.91 -12.61 8.36
CA ALA A 258 -6.96 -12.53 6.92
C ALA A 258 -5.85 -13.36 6.27
N ILE A 259 -6.18 -13.94 5.12
CA ILE A 259 -5.21 -14.64 4.28
C ILE A 259 -4.52 -13.61 3.40
N THR A 260 -3.22 -13.43 3.60
CA THR A 260 -2.31 -12.66 2.73
C THR A 260 -1.14 -13.56 2.32
N ASN A 261 -0.39 -13.14 1.30
CA ASN A 261 0.83 -13.85 0.90
C ASN A 261 2.09 -13.30 1.60
N ILE A 262 1.97 -12.25 2.43
CA ILE A 262 3.10 -11.51 3.00
C ILE A 262 3.95 -12.39 3.91
N ASP A 263 5.25 -12.40 3.66
CA ASP A 263 6.26 -12.98 4.54
C ASP A 263 6.71 -11.95 5.58
N GLU A 264 6.11 -12.00 6.78
CA GLU A 264 6.38 -11.03 7.85
C GLU A 264 7.84 -11.00 8.31
N SER A 265 8.55 -12.13 8.17
CA SER A 265 9.96 -12.23 8.58
C SER A 265 10.89 -11.34 7.74
N ARG A 266 10.44 -10.92 6.56
CA ARG A 266 11.19 -10.08 5.62
C ARG A 266 10.92 -8.59 5.79
N LEU A 267 9.87 -8.20 6.54
CA LEU A 267 9.43 -6.81 6.70
C LEU A 267 10.56 -5.89 7.19
N ASN A 268 11.29 -6.30 8.24
CA ASN A 268 12.35 -5.46 8.80
C ASN A 268 13.51 -5.25 7.80
N VAL A 269 13.94 -6.30 7.11
CA VAL A 269 15.04 -6.22 6.12
C VAL A 269 14.69 -5.29 4.98
N VAL A 270 13.47 -5.43 4.42
CA VAL A 270 13.01 -4.59 3.31
C VAL A 270 12.81 -3.14 3.76
N SER A 271 12.25 -2.93 4.98
CA SER A 271 12.11 -1.60 5.56
C SER A 271 13.44 -0.85 5.69
N ARG A 272 14.51 -1.54 6.15
CA ARG A 272 15.86 -0.96 6.28
C ARG A 272 16.49 -0.65 4.93
N LEU A 273 16.27 -1.50 3.93
CA LEU A 273 16.77 -1.22 2.59
C LEU A 273 16.11 0.02 1.99
N VAL A 274 14.78 0.12 2.11
CA VAL A 274 14.03 1.29 1.61
C VAL A 274 14.42 2.56 2.38
N GLU A 275 14.65 2.47 3.72
CA GLU A 275 15.22 3.57 4.50
C GLU A 275 16.55 4.06 3.92
N SER A 276 17.45 3.12 3.62
CA SER A 276 18.78 3.43 3.05
C SER A 276 18.69 4.09 1.67
N TYR A 277 17.80 3.62 0.80
CA TYR A 277 17.66 4.15 -0.55
C TYR A 277 16.88 5.47 -0.60
N SER A 278 15.84 5.61 0.23
CA SER A 278 15.03 6.82 0.28
C SER A 278 15.70 7.97 1.06
N GLY A 279 16.63 7.66 1.95
CA GLY A 279 17.20 8.62 2.90
C GLY A 279 16.22 9.08 3.99
N VAL A 280 15.00 8.52 4.03
CA VAL A 280 13.98 8.84 5.03
C VAL A 280 14.15 7.91 6.22
N THR A 281 14.64 8.44 7.33
CA THR A 281 14.91 7.67 8.56
C THR A 281 13.63 7.13 9.20
N ILE A 282 13.63 5.87 9.57
CA ILE A 282 12.53 5.25 10.31
C ILE A 282 12.58 5.73 11.77
N PRO A 283 11.49 6.37 12.28
CA PRO A 283 11.44 6.73 13.70
C PRO A 283 11.63 5.51 14.61
N ALA A 284 12.43 5.65 15.67
CA ALA A 284 12.75 4.53 16.55
C ALA A 284 11.52 3.86 17.19
N ASN A 285 10.41 4.59 17.34
CA ASN A 285 9.12 4.12 17.84
C ASN A 285 8.11 3.76 16.74
N LYS A 286 8.53 3.72 15.45
CA LYS A 286 7.62 3.31 14.36
C LYS A 286 7.17 1.87 14.59
N PRO A 287 5.86 1.57 14.62
CA PRO A 287 5.38 0.21 14.87
C PRO A 287 6.07 -0.84 14.00
N ILE A 288 6.46 -1.96 14.61
CA ILE A 288 7.07 -3.15 14.01
C ILE A 288 8.52 -2.94 13.52
N VAL A 289 8.81 -1.88 12.79
CA VAL A 289 10.10 -1.67 12.09
C VAL A 289 11.05 -0.70 12.82
N GLY A 290 10.56 0.10 13.77
CA GLY A 290 11.39 1.03 14.55
C GLY A 290 12.36 0.28 15.49
N ASP A 291 13.51 0.88 15.79
CA ASP A 291 14.56 0.20 16.59
C ASP A 291 14.10 -0.13 18.00
N SER A 292 13.28 0.73 18.63
CA SER A 292 12.91 0.60 20.04
C SER A 292 11.60 -0.15 20.29
N VAL A 293 10.87 -0.60 19.25
CA VAL A 293 9.50 -1.11 19.42
C VAL A 293 9.42 -2.44 20.16
N PHE A 294 10.51 -3.21 20.19
CA PHE A 294 10.61 -4.46 20.92
C PHE A 294 11.56 -4.35 22.13
N THR A 295 11.88 -3.12 22.56
CA THR A 295 12.75 -2.85 23.69
C THR A 295 11.92 -2.44 24.91
N GLN A 296 12.05 -3.17 26.01
CA GLN A 296 11.42 -2.85 27.29
C GLN A 296 12.43 -2.24 28.25
N VAL A 297 12.02 -1.16 28.94
CA VAL A 297 12.87 -0.41 29.86
C VAL A 297 12.42 -0.54 31.32
N ALA A 298 11.13 -0.78 31.56
CA ALA A 298 10.59 -0.88 32.91
C ALA A 298 10.91 -2.24 33.56
N GLY A 299 11.58 -2.22 34.72
CA GLY A 299 11.93 -3.45 35.44
C GLY A 299 10.75 -4.32 35.83
N VAL A 300 9.55 -3.74 36.05
CA VAL A 300 8.31 -4.48 36.31
C VAL A 300 7.86 -5.27 35.10
N HIS A 301 8.08 -4.76 33.88
CA HIS A 301 7.73 -5.46 32.66
C HIS A 301 8.68 -6.64 32.42
N ALA A 302 10.00 -6.42 32.59
CA ALA A 302 11.00 -7.49 32.49
C ALA A 302 10.76 -8.61 33.51
N ASP A 303 10.38 -8.26 34.76
CA ASP A 303 10.01 -9.23 35.79
C ASP A 303 8.75 -10.01 35.44
N GLY A 304 7.75 -9.33 34.86
CA GLY A 304 6.50 -9.96 34.42
C GLY A 304 6.68 -10.88 33.21
N ASP A 305 7.56 -10.49 32.26
CA ASP A 305 7.89 -11.36 31.13
C ASP A 305 8.61 -12.64 31.57
N ASN A 306 9.51 -12.54 32.56
CA ASN A 306 10.12 -13.70 33.17
C ASN A 306 9.12 -14.59 33.94
N LYS A 307 7.94 -14.06 34.27
CA LYS A 307 6.85 -14.75 34.98
C LYS A 307 5.68 -15.05 34.04
N ASN A 308 5.93 -15.73 32.95
CA ASN A 308 4.91 -16.18 32.02
C ASN A 308 4.47 -15.14 30.95
N ASN A 309 5.39 -14.31 30.50
CA ASN A 309 5.16 -13.35 29.40
C ASN A 309 3.98 -12.37 29.64
N LEU A 310 3.82 -11.88 30.88
CA LEU A 310 2.67 -11.07 31.27
C LEU A 310 2.55 -9.73 30.50
N TYR A 311 3.62 -9.23 29.90
CA TYR A 311 3.67 -8.00 29.12
C TYR A 311 3.93 -8.28 27.63
N CYS A 312 3.66 -9.47 27.14
CA CYS A 312 3.68 -9.80 25.71
C CYS A 312 2.31 -9.57 25.08
N ASN A 313 2.31 -9.14 23.84
CA ASN A 313 1.15 -9.08 22.96
C ASN A 313 1.41 -9.99 21.72
N ASP A 314 0.48 -10.01 20.78
CA ASP A 314 0.57 -10.85 19.57
C ASP A 314 1.65 -10.40 18.58
N LEU A 315 2.18 -9.18 18.75
CA LEU A 315 3.31 -8.66 17.98
C LEU A 315 4.64 -9.23 18.51
N LEU A 316 4.84 -10.53 18.32
CA LEU A 316 6.07 -11.21 18.74
C LEU A 316 7.22 -10.78 17.82
N PRO A 317 8.38 -10.35 18.37
CA PRO A 317 9.54 -9.89 17.58
C PRO A 317 10.00 -10.91 16.54
N GLU A 318 9.95 -12.19 16.86
CA GLU A 318 10.39 -13.31 16.03
C GLU A 318 9.61 -13.41 14.72
N ARG A 319 8.32 -13.00 14.72
CA ARG A 319 7.49 -12.93 13.51
C ARG A 319 8.09 -12.02 12.44
N PHE A 320 8.80 -10.98 12.89
CA PHE A 320 9.35 -9.92 12.04
C PHE A 320 10.88 -10.05 11.86
N GLY A 321 11.44 -11.22 12.18
CA GLY A 321 12.89 -11.44 12.11
C GLY A 321 13.68 -10.61 13.11
N ARG A 322 13.08 -10.27 14.27
CA ARG A 322 13.67 -9.45 15.33
C ARG A 322 13.74 -10.22 16.66
N ILE A 323 14.40 -9.63 17.62
CA ILE A 323 14.50 -10.15 19.00
C ILE A 323 13.94 -9.12 19.98
N ARG A 324 13.46 -9.60 21.13
CA ARG A 324 13.12 -8.74 22.26
C ARG A 324 14.40 -8.27 22.97
N GLU A 325 14.39 -7.01 23.34
CA GLU A 325 15.51 -6.37 24.02
C GLU A 325 15.07 -5.77 25.35
N TYR A 326 15.98 -5.72 26.31
CA TYR A 326 15.81 -5.08 27.60
C TYR A 326 16.88 -4.02 27.77
N ALA A 327 16.48 -2.75 27.96
CA ALA A 327 17.39 -1.65 28.16
C ALA A 327 17.38 -1.16 29.62
N LEU A 328 18.54 -0.66 30.07
CA LEU A 328 18.67 -0.08 31.41
C LEU A 328 18.01 1.31 31.46
N GLY A 329 16.94 1.44 32.24
CA GLY A 329 16.31 2.73 32.53
C GLY A 329 16.77 3.36 33.85
N LYS A 330 16.42 4.64 34.09
CA LYS A 330 16.81 5.42 35.30
C LYS A 330 16.40 4.78 36.65
N LYS A 331 15.48 3.82 36.67
CA LYS A 331 14.95 3.15 37.88
C LYS A 331 15.28 1.65 37.95
N PHE A 332 16.34 1.22 37.31
CA PHE A 332 16.70 -0.20 37.26
C PHE A 332 17.36 -0.64 38.56
N ARG A 333 16.81 -1.67 39.28
CA ARG A 333 17.49 -2.33 40.39
C ARG A 333 18.20 -3.59 39.86
N LYS A 334 19.51 -3.74 40.16
CA LYS A 334 20.41 -4.81 39.71
C LYS A 334 19.92 -6.26 39.95
N SER A 335 18.91 -6.47 40.82
CA SER A 335 18.48 -7.79 41.27
C SER A 335 17.52 -8.54 40.35
N LYS A 336 17.23 -8.05 39.15
CA LYS A 336 16.13 -8.59 38.33
C LYS A 336 16.53 -9.01 36.89
N TYR A 337 17.81 -9.05 36.56
CA TYR A 337 18.26 -9.67 35.31
C TYR A 337 18.44 -11.18 35.52
N PRO A 338 17.98 -12.04 34.61
CA PRO A 338 18.45 -13.40 34.58
C PRO A 338 19.96 -13.36 34.33
N GLU A 339 20.74 -14.00 35.21
CA GLU A 339 22.14 -14.25 34.96
C GLU A 339 22.23 -14.97 33.60
N LYS A 340 23.06 -14.46 32.68
CA LYS A 340 23.45 -15.24 31.50
C LYS A 340 24.09 -16.52 32.01
N SER A 341 23.37 -17.62 31.95
CA SER A 341 23.92 -18.94 32.24
C SER A 341 25.02 -19.24 31.23
N GLY A 342 26.30 -19.27 31.72
CA GLY A 342 27.34 -20.04 31.13
C GLY A 342 28.28 -19.28 30.19
N GLU A 343 29.29 -18.63 30.79
CA GLU A 343 30.65 -18.78 30.25
C GLU A 343 31.32 -19.86 31.11
N PRO A 344 31.88 -20.94 30.51
CA PRO A 344 32.71 -21.85 31.26
C PRO A 344 34.04 -21.15 31.59
N GLY A 345 34.38 -21.07 32.88
CA GLY A 345 35.67 -20.56 33.32
C GLY A 345 36.82 -21.39 32.80
N THR A 346 37.85 -20.73 32.41
CA THR A 346 39.28 -21.08 32.62
C THR A 346 40.04 -19.82 32.88
#